data_69595831a9b35281c870126fd83a423b
#
_entry.id   69595831a9b35281c870126fd83a423b
#
_cell.length_a   1.000
_cell.length_b   1.000
_cell.length_c   1.000
_cell.angle_alpha   90.00
_cell.angle_beta   90.00
_cell.angle_gamma   90.00
#
_symmetry.space_group_name_H-M   'P 1'
#
loop_
_entity.id
_entity.type
_entity.pdbx_description
1 polymer ?
#
loop_
_entity_poly.entity_id
_entity_poly.type
_entity_poly.pdbx_seq_one_letter_code
_entity_poly.pdbx_strand_id
1 'polypeptide(L)'
;MQAQGSVLTNKYAEGYPGKRYYGGCEYVDVVEQLAIDRAKKLFGAEYANVQPHSGAQANTAVYFALLQPGDTILGMNLTDGGHLTHGSPVNISGKYFKIIPYGVDKETERIDYDELERLAKEHQPKLIVGGASAYSRIIDFERMAQIAKSVSAYFMVDMAHIAGLVAAGLHPSPVPYADVVTTTTHKTLRGPRGGLILCRDAEFGKQFNKAIFPGIQGGPLMHVVAAKAVAFKEALSDEFKVYQQQVLDNAKALADELVKKGFRIVSGGTDNHLMLVDLRSKNITGKEAQFLLDEIGITANRNTIPFEPLSPFVTSGIRLGTLSPMPSPFIMYR
;
A
#
# COMPACT_ATOMS: atom_id res chain seq x y z
N MET A 1 14.64 14.77 0.65
CA MET A 1 14.18 16.15 0.39
C MET A 1 15.05 16.84 -0.66
N GLN A 2 16.38 16.93 -0.52
CA GLN A 2 17.25 17.60 -1.51
C GLN A 2 17.07 17.10 -2.94
N ALA A 3 17.06 15.79 -3.17
CA ALA A 3 16.84 15.20 -4.51
C ALA A 3 15.49 15.59 -5.11
N GLN A 4 14.44 15.66 -4.29
CA GLN A 4 13.10 16.06 -4.74
C GLN A 4 13.00 17.55 -5.04
N GLY A 5 13.80 18.40 -4.38
CA GLY A 5 13.91 19.84 -4.66
C GLY A 5 14.91 20.20 -5.78
N SER A 6 15.37 19.22 -6.56
CA SER A 6 16.37 19.44 -7.61
C SER A 6 15.77 19.95 -8.91
N VAL A 7 16.64 20.45 -9.80
CA VAL A 7 16.28 20.92 -11.15
C VAL A 7 15.84 19.81 -12.12
N LEU A 8 15.90 18.55 -11.70
CA LEU A 8 15.48 17.41 -12.52
C LEU A 8 14.00 17.48 -12.93
N THR A 9 13.16 18.23 -12.21
CA THR A 9 11.78 18.52 -12.62
C THR A 9 11.68 19.18 -13.99
N ASN A 10 12.70 19.92 -14.41
CA ASN A 10 12.68 20.67 -15.66
C ASN A 10 12.93 19.78 -16.88
N LYS A 11 13.49 18.56 -16.71
CA LYS A 11 13.77 17.68 -17.85
C LYS A 11 12.55 16.87 -18.25
N TYR A 12 12.06 17.10 -19.46
CA TYR A 12 11.02 16.29 -20.08
C TYR A 12 11.61 14.95 -20.54
N ALA A 13 11.14 13.83 -19.99
CA ALA A 13 11.75 12.52 -20.16
C ALA A 13 10.71 11.40 -20.45
N GLU A 14 9.75 11.69 -21.33
CA GLU A 14 8.77 10.68 -21.78
C GLU A 14 9.46 9.44 -22.35
N GLY A 15 8.93 8.28 -22.03
CA GLY A 15 9.54 6.98 -22.34
C GLY A 15 10.30 6.41 -21.13
N TYR A 16 11.29 5.59 -21.41
CA TYR A 16 12.06 4.83 -20.42
C TYR A 16 13.56 4.92 -20.69
N PRO A 17 14.45 4.57 -19.76
CA PRO A 17 15.90 4.62 -19.97
C PRO A 17 16.31 3.97 -21.29
N GLY A 18 17.10 4.68 -22.09
CA GLY A 18 17.54 4.26 -23.41
C GLY A 18 16.47 4.24 -24.51
N LYS A 19 15.22 4.59 -24.18
CA LYS A 19 14.05 4.62 -25.10
C LYS A 19 13.18 5.84 -24.85
N ARG A 20 13.79 7.03 -24.82
CA ARG A 20 13.08 8.31 -24.60
C ARG A 20 12.52 8.87 -25.90
N TYR A 21 11.42 9.58 -25.77
CA TYR A 21 10.86 10.34 -26.89
C TYR A 21 11.65 11.63 -27.15
N TYR A 22 12.26 12.22 -26.12
CA TYR A 22 13.08 13.44 -26.21
C TYR A 22 14.57 13.14 -26.10
N GLY A 23 15.40 13.97 -26.77
CA GLY A 23 16.84 13.95 -26.61
C GLY A 23 17.32 14.54 -25.27
N GLY A 24 18.60 14.41 -24.97
CA GLY A 24 19.25 14.97 -23.78
C GLY A 24 18.81 14.29 -22.47
N CYS A 25 18.49 13.01 -22.51
CA CYS A 25 18.00 12.24 -21.36
C CYS A 25 19.07 11.34 -20.71
N GLU A 26 20.30 11.37 -21.18
CA GLU A 26 21.39 10.50 -20.72
C GLU A 26 21.62 10.56 -19.21
N TYR A 27 21.49 11.72 -18.58
CA TYR A 27 21.66 11.86 -17.13
C TYR A 27 20.43 11.40 -16.33
N VAL A 28 19.23 11.70 -16.82
CA VAL A 28 18.00 11.22 -16.14
C VAL A 28 17.80 9.73 -16.35
N ASP A 29 18.35 9.14 -17.40
CA ASP A 29 18.41 7.69 -17.61
C ASP A 29 19.21 7.01 -16.50
N VAL A 30 20.37 7.57 -16.14
CA VAL A 30 21.16 7.08 -15.01
C VAL A 30 20.36 7.14 -13.70
N VAL A 31 19.66 8.25 -13.46
CA VAL A 31 18.87 8.45 -12.25
C VAL A 31 17.72 7.43 -12.17
N GLU A 32 16.98 7.25 -13.26
CA GLU A 32 15.87 6.30 -13.28
C GLU A 32 16.37 4.85 -13.20
N GLN A 33 17.44 4.51 -13.90
CA GLN A 33 18.04 3.18 -13.81
C GLN A 33 18.49 2.85 -12.38
N LEU A 34 19.12 3.79 -11.67
CA LEU A 34 19.46 3.63 -10.26
C LEU A 34 18.23 3.34 -9.38
N ALA A 35 17.12 4.03 -9.63
CA ALA A 35 15.87 3.78 -8.89
C ALA A 35 15.31 2.37 -9.18
N ILE A 36 15.32 1.96 -10.45
CA ILE A 36 14.87 0.63 -10.89
C ILE A 36 15.72 -0.47 -10.24
N ASP A 37 17.05 -0.37 -10.35
CA ASP A 37 17.97 -1.39 -9.84
C ASP A 37 17.87 -1.54 -8.31
N ARG A 38 17.76 -0.41 -7.61
CA ARG A 38 17.58 -0.41 -6.16
C ARG A 38 16.23 -0.97 -5.73
N ALA A 39 15.16 -0.66 -6.43
CA ALA A 39 13.84 -1.23 -6.18
C ALA A 39 13.85 -2.76 -6.38
N LYS A 40 14.43 -3.24 -7.48
CA LYS A 40 14.59 -4.66 -7.75
C LYS A 40 15.38 -5.36 -6.64
N LYS A 41 16.52 -4.80 -6.26
CA LYS A 41 17.36 -5.34 -5.17
C LYS A 41 16.63 -5.35 -3.83
N LEU A 42 15.92 -4.27 -3.51
CA LEU A 42 15.23 -4.09 -2.22
C LEU A 42 14.13 -5.12 -1.99
N PHE A 43 13.38 -5.42 -3.04
CA PHE A 43 12.19 -6.28 -2.94
C PHE A 43 12.37 -7.68 -3.57
N GLY A 44 13.54 -7.98 -4.16
CA GLY A 44 13.77 -9.25 -4.84
C GLY A 44 12.92 -9.44 -6.10
N ALA A 45 12.61 -8.35 -6.80
CA ALA A 45 11.81 -8.36 -8.03
C ALA A 45 12.71 -8.40 -9.28
N GLU A 46 12.25 -9.05 -10.34
CA GLU A 46 12.96 -9.06 -11.64
C GLU A 46 12.68 -7.79 -12.45
N TYR A 47 11.57 -7.15 -12.20
CA TYR A 47 11.14 -5.96 -12.92
C TYR A 47 10.57 -4.90 -11.97
N ALA A 48 10.87 -3.62 -12.26
CA ALA A 48 10.35 -2.48 -11.52
C ALA A 48 10.02 -1.31 -12.45
N ASN A 49 8.86 -0.69 -12.26
CA ASN A 49 8.50 0.60 -12.83
C ASN A 49 8.39 1.63 -11.72
N VAL A 50 9.25 2.65 -11.77
CA VAL A 50 9.37 3.70 -10.75
C VAL A 50 8.65 5.00 -11.12
N GLN A 51 7.98 5.04 -12.27
CA GLN A 51 7.32 6.25 -12.80
C GLN A 51 5.94 6.55 -12.24
N PRO A 52 5.14 5.61 -11.65
CA PRO A 52 3.83 5.98 -11.11
C PRO A 52 3.91 7.17 -10.17
N HIS A 53 3.07 8.20 -10.41
CA HIS A 53 3.02 9.42 -9.59
C HIS A 53 2.41 9.14 -8.21
N SER A 54 1.60 8.11 -8.10
CA SER A 54 0.96 7.69 -6.84
C SER A 54 0.69 6.18 -6.83
N GLY A 55 0.37 5.62 -5.65
CA GLY A 55 -0.11 4.24 -5.54
C GLY A 55 -1.42 4.02 -6.30
N ALA A 56 -2.32 5.00 -6.29
CA ALA A 56 -3.58 4.92 -7.05
C ALA A 56 -3.33 4.78 -8.56
N GLN A 57 -2.37 5.52 -9.12
CA GLN A 57 -2.00 5.40 -10.54
C GLN A 57 -1.28 4.09 -10.83
N ALA A 58 -0.45 3.58 -9.91
CA ALA A 58 0.13 2.26 -10.04
C ALA A 58 -0.95 1.17 -10.13
N ASN A 59 -1.94 1.20 -9.24
CA ASN A 59 -3.07 0.27 -9.26
C ASN A 59 -3.90 0.40 -10.54
N THR A 60 -4.22 1.62 -10.96
CA THR A 60 -4.97 1.89 -12.20
C THR A 60 -4.23 1.35 -13.43
N ALA A 61 -2.91 1.54 -13.51
CA ALA A 61 -2.10 1.01 -14.61
C ALA A 61 -2.15 -0.52 -14.67
N VAL A 62 -2.08 -1.19 -13.51
CA VAL A 62 -2.19 -2.65 -13.43
C VAL A 62 -3.56 -3.11 -13.89
N TYR A 63 -4.63 -2.46 -13.45
CA TYR A 63 -6.00 -2.81 -13.88
C TYR A 63 -6.15 -2.69 -15.39
N PHE A 64 -5.76 -1.57 -15.98
CA PHE A 64 -5.88 -1.37 -17.44
C PHE A 64 -4.90 -2.23 -18.27
N ALA A 65 -3.81 -2.71 -17.68
CA ALA A 65 -2.92 -3.67 -18.35
C ALA A 65 -3.50 -5.09 -18.41
N LEU A 66 -4.21 -5.52 -17.36
CA LEU A 66 -4.63 -6.91 -17.19
C LEU A 66 -6.12 -7.15 -17.45
N LEU A 67 -6.95 -6.11 -17.41
CA LEU A 67 -8.40 -6.23 -17.39
C LEU A 67 -9.06 -5.39 -18.49
N GLN A 68 -10.29 -5.80 -18.84
CA GLN A 68 -11.21 -5.02 -19.66
C GLN A 68 -12.31 -4.40 -18.76
N PRO A 69 -12.90 -3.25 -19.14
CA PRO A 69 -14.06 -2.71 -18.45
C PRO A 69 -15.17 -3.75 -18.26
N GLY A 70 -15.68 -3.89 -17.04
CA GLY A 70 -16.69 -4.88 -16.68
C GLY A 70 -16.13 -6.21 -16.15
N ASP A 71 -14.83 -6.46 -16.26
CA ASP A 71 -14.21 -7.64 -15.64
C ASP A 71 -14.40 -7.63 -14.11
N THR A 72 -14.46 -8.83 -13.52
CA THR A 72 -14.68 -8.99 -12.09
C THR A 72 -13.36 -8.93 -11.32
N ILE A 73 -13.32 -8.08 -10.29
CA ILE A 73 -12.23 -7.97 -9.31
C ILE A 73 -12.76 -8.44 -7.95
N LEU A 74 -11.97 -9.27 -7.27
CA LEU A 74 -12.16 -9.63 -5.87
C LEU A 74 -11.21 -8.77 -5.02
N GLY A 75 -11.74 -7.87 -4.20
CA GLY A 75 -10.96 -6.92 -3.39
C GLY A 75 -11.45 -6.84 -1.95
N MET A 76 -10.57 -6.44 -1.03
CA MET A 76 -10.94 -6.32 0.37
C MET A 76 -11.97 -5.21 0.57
N ASN A 77 -13.04 -5.50 1.31
CA ASN A 77 -14.08 -4.55 1.66
C ASN A 77 -13.48 -3.31 2.34
N LEU A 78 -13.95 -2.14 1.96
CA LEU A 78 -13.46 -0.86 2.51
C LEU A 78 -13.66 -0.76 4.03
N THR A 79 -14.78 -1.25 4.56
CA THR A 79 -15.08 -1.24 6.00
C THR A 79 -14.19 -2.17 6.80
N ASP A 80 -13.66 -3.21 6.17
CA ASP A 80 -12.81 -4.21 6.80
C ASP A 80 -11.31 -3.91 6.64
N GLY A 81 -10.99 -2.76 6.05
CA GLY A 81 -9.63 -2.26 5.93
C GLY A 81 -9.09 -2.13 4.50
N GLY A 82 -9.90 -2.42 3.48
CA GLY A 82 -9.52 -2.23 2.08
C GLY A 82 -9.15 -0.78 1.72
N HIS A 83 -8.54 -0.59 0.57
CA HIS A 83 -8.24 0.74 0.03
C HIS A 83 -9.30 1.17 -0.98
N LEU A 84 -9.50 2.51 -1.14
CA LEU A 84 -10.43 3.05 -2.13
C LEU A 84 -10.20 2.48 -3.54
N THR A 85 -8.94 2.30 -3.94
CA THR A 85 -8.58 1.77 -5.25
C THR A 85 -8.76 0.25 -5.40
N HIS A 86 -9.23 -0.45 -4.35
CA HIS A 86 -9.52 -1.88 -4.40
C HIS A 86 -11.00 -2.17 -4.71
N GLY A 87 -11.73 -1.19 -5.25
CA GLY A 87 -13.09 -1.39 -5.72
C GLY A 87 -14.16 -0.49 -5.11
N SER A 88 -13.78 0.59 -4.41
CA SER A 88 -14.77 1.54 -3.90
C SER A 88 -15.63 2.11 -5.03
N PRO A 89 -16.98 2.19 -4.89
CA PRO A 89 -17.87 2.70 -5.93
C PRO A 89 -17.59 4.14 -6.36
N VAL A 90 -16.95 4.94 -5.51
CA VAL A 90 -16.57 6.32 -5.83
C VAL A 90 -15.21 6.41 -6.54
N ASN A 91 -14.46 5.33 -6.56
CA ASN A 91 -13.15 5.24 -7.23
C ASN A 91 -13.29 4.72 -8.66
N ILE A 92 -12.30 5.00 -9.51
CA ILE A 92 -12.23 4.49 -10.88
C ILE A 92 -12.35 2.96 -10.92
N SER A 93 -11.77 2.25 -9.95
CA SER A 93 -11.84 0.79 -9.87
C SER A 93 -13.29 0.28 -9.76
N GLY A 94 -14.10 0.87 -8.88
CA GLY A 94 -15.50 0.50 -8.72
C GLY A 94 -16.43 1.02 -9.83
N LYS A 95 -15.96 2.01 -10.63
CA LYS A 95 -16.72 2.52 -11.78
C LYS A 95 -16.53 1.72 -13.06
N TYR A 96 -15.34 1.15 -13.25
CA TYR A 96 -14.99 0.43 -14.48
C TYR A 96 -15.12 -1.08 -14.38
N PHE A 97 -15.03 -1.64 -13.16
CA PHE A 97 -15.00 -3.09 -12.93
C PHE A 97 -16.14 -3.56 -12.02
N LYS A 98 -16.53 -4.81 -12.19
CA LYS A 98 -17.46 -5.47 -11.27
C LYS A 98 -16.72 -5.91 -10.03
N ILE A 99 -17.09 -5.35 -8.87
CA ILE A 99 -16.40 -5.61 -7.62
C ILE A 99 -17.16 -6.62 -6.77
N ILE A 100 -16.45 -7.64 -6.32
CA ILE A 100 -16.90 -8.58 -5.29
C ILE A 100 -16.02 -8.35 -4.07
N PRO A 101 -16.58 -7.84 -2.96
CA PRO A 101 -15.78 -7.62 -1.76
C PRO A 101 -15.59 -8.91 -0.97
N TYR A 102 -14.37 -9.16 -0.48
CA TYR A 102 -14.12 -10.11 0.58
C TYR A 102 -13.86 -9.36 1.90
N GLY A 103 -14.10 -10.02 3.02
CA GLY A 103 -14.03 -9.41 4.34
C GLY A 103 -13.18 -10.18 5.33
N VAL A 104 -13.47 -9.92 6.60
CA VAL A 104 -12.88 -10.60 7.74
C VAL A 104 -13.91 -11.48 8.43
N ASP A 105 -13.45 -12.53 9.09
CA ASP A 105 -14.28 -13.35 9.95
C ASP A 105 -14.81 -12.55 11.13
N LYS A 106 -16.05 -12.81 11.53
CA LYS A 106 -16.75 -12.02 12.53
C LYS A 106 -16.21 -12.15 13.95
N GLU A 107 -15.66 -13.31 14.29
CA GLU A 107 -15.17 -13.59 15.65
C GLU A 107 -13.70 -13.16 15.79
N THR A 108 -12.88 -13.47 14.80
CA THR A 108 -11.45 -13.22 14.84
C THR A 108 -11.05 -11.85 14.29
N GLU A 109 -11.91 -11.23 13.47
CA GLU A 109 -11.65 -10.00 12.72
C GLU A 109 -10.38 -10.10 11.85
N ARG A 110 -10.07 -11.31 11.38
CA ARG A 110 -8.99 -11.62 10.44
C ARG A 110 -9.56 -12.00 9.09
N ILE A 111 -8.76 -11.81 8.03
CA ILE A 111 -9.18 -12.20 6.68
C ILE A 111 -9.67 -13.64 6.69
N ASP A 112 -10.89 -13.83 6.19
CA ASP A 112 -11.49 -15.15 6.02
C ASP A 112 -11.08 -15.72 4.66
N TYR A 113 -10.03 -16.53 4.66
CA TYR A 113 -9.50 -17.12 3.43
C TYR A 113 -10.41 -18.20 2.84
N ASP A 114 -11.22 -18.85 3.64
CA ASP A 114 -12.16 -19.87 3.17
C ASP A 114 -13.35 -19.19 2.47
N GLU A 115 -13.85 -18.09 3.01
CA GLU A 115 -14.86 -17.26 2.36
C GLU A 115 -14.29 -16.61 1.08
N LEU A 116 -13.03 -16.13 1.11
CA LEU A 116 -12.35 -15.62 -0.08
C LEU A 116 -12.27 -16.68 -1.18
N GLU A 117 -11.93 -17.93 -0.84
CA GLU A 117 -11.89 -19.04 -1.79
C GLU A 117 -13.28 -19.39 -2.34
N ARG A 118 -14.30 -19.38 -1.48
CA ARG A 118 -15.70 -19.60 -1.88
C ARG A 118 -16.15 -18.55 -2.89
N LEU A 119 -15.92 -17.25 -2.57
CA LEU A 119 -16.25 -16.13 -3.46
C LEU A 119 -15.49 -16.20 -4.79
N ALA A 120 -14.21 -16.56 -4.75
CA ALA A 120 -13.41 -16.73 -5.96
C ALA A 120 -13.99 -17.83 -6.88
N LYS A 121 -14.37 -18.99 -6.32
CA LYS A 121 -15.00 -20.08 -7.06
C LYS A 121 -16.37 -19.71 -7.61
N GLU A 122 -17.18 -18.98 -6.86
CA GLU A 122 -18.53 -18.55 -7.26
C GLU A 122 -18.49 -17.50 -8.37
N HIS A 123 -17.63 -16.48 -8.21
CA HIS A 123 -17.66 -15.31 -9.10
C HIS A 123 -16.61 -15.32 -10.20
N GLN A 124 -15.69 -16.27 -10.21
CA GLN A 124 -14.63 -16.44 -11.23
C GLN A 124 -13.97 -15.10 -11.60
N PRO A 125 -13.35 -14.36 -10.65
CA PRO A 125 -12.77 -13.06 -10.91
C PRO A 125 -11.61 -13.17 -11.90
N LYS A 126 -11.34 -12.09 -12.64
CA LYS A 126 -10.12 -11.97 -13.44
C LYS A 126 -8.91 -11.55 -12.60
N LEU A 127 -9.16 -10.87 -11.49
CA LEU A 127 -8.12 -10.37 -10.60
C LEU A 127 -8.54 -10.52 -9.13
N ILE A 128 -7.63 -11.00 -8.30
CA ILE A 128 -7.74 -10.93 -6.84
C ILE A 128 -6.72 -9.92 -6.34
N VAL A 129 -7.18 -8.95 -5.52
CA VAL A 129 -6.34 -7.90 -4.93
C VAL A 129 -6.14 -8.18 -3.47
N GLY A 130 -4.88 -8.43 -3.07
CA GLY A 130 -4.44 -8.49 -1.69
C GLY A 130 -3.88 -7.15 -1.21
N GLY A 131 -3.80 -6.99 0.11
CA GLY A 131 -3.30 -5.77 0.75
C GLY A 131 -4.42 -4.91 1.33
N ALA A 132 -4.07 -4.04 2.26
CA ALA A 132 -5.03 -3.26 3.03
C ALA A 132 -4.47 -1.92 3.49
N SER A 133 -5.37 -0.97 3.80
CA SER A 133 -5.05 0.34 4.39
C SER A 133 -5.20 0.35 5.91
N ALA A 134 -6.04 -0.52 6.45
CA ALA A 134 -6.42 -0.53 7.87
C ALA A 134 -6.62 -1.98 8.37
N TYR A 135 -5.63 -2.82 8.12
CA TYR A 135 -5.60 -4.20 8.62
C TYR A 135 -4.29 -4.42 9.38
N SER A 136 -4.40 -4.83 10.64
CA SER A 136 -3.27 -4.85 11.58
C SER A 136 -2.57 -6.20 11.68
N ARG A 137 -2.99 -7.21 10.94
CA ARG A 137 -2.44 -8.57 11.00
C ARG A 137 -1.63 -8.93 9.77
N ILE A 138 -0.82 -9.97 9.87
CA ILE A 138 -0.11 -10.56 8.73
C ILE A 138 -1.11 -11.09 7.72
N ILE A 139 -0.84 -10.84 6.43
CA ILE A 139 -1.61 -11.37 5.31
C ILE A 139 -0.87 -12.59 4.75
N ASP A 140 -1.59 -13.70 4.59
CA ASP A 140 -1.06 -14.92 3.96
C ASP A 140 -1.14 -14.79 2.43
N PHE A 141 -0.08 -14.25 1.85
CA PHE A 141 0.02 -14.06 0.41
C PHE A 141 0.11 -15.39 -0.36
N GLU A 142 0.68 -16.42 0.26
CA GLU A 142 0.78 -17.74 -0.35
C GLU A 142 -0.61 -18.38 -0.51
N ARG A 143 -1.43 -18.34 0.54
CA ARG A 143 -2.82 -18.84 0.49
C ARG A 143 -3.64 -18.04 -0.54
N MET A 144 -3.50 -16.72 -0.59
CA MET A 144 -4.19 -15.91 -1.60
C MET A 144 -3.76 -16.25 -3.02
N ALA A 145 -2.47 -16.48 -3.26
CA ALA A 145 -1.96 -16.89 -4.56
C ALA A 145 -2.51 -18.26 -4.99
N GLN A 146 -2.59 -19.22 -4.06
CA GLN A 146 -3.21 -20.53 -4.33
C GLN A 146 -4.68 -20.41 -4.73
N ILE A 147 -5.43 -19.56 -4.02
CA ILE A 147 -6.84 -19.26 -4.34
C ILE A 147 -6.94 -18.64 -5.74
N ALA A 148 -6.15 -17.62 -6.05
CA ALA A 148 -6.15 -16.98 -7.36
C ALA A 148 -5.84 -17.99 -8.49
N LYS A 149 -4.83 -18.82 -8.29
CA LYS A 149 -4.45 -19.87 -9.24
C LYS A 149 -5.57 -20.89 -9.46
N SER A 150 -6.32 -21.23 -8.42
CA SER A 150 -7.39 -22.25 -8.49
C SER A 150 -8.55 -21.82 -9.42
N VAL A 151 -8.70 -20.51 -9.67
CA VAL A 151 -9.73 -19.94 -10.55
C VAL A 151 -9.14 -19.22 -11.77
N SER A 152 -7.86 -19.41 -12.05
CA SER A 152 -7.12 -18.77 -13.16
C SER A 152 -7.21 -17.23 -13.14
N ALA A 153 -7.30 -16.64 -11.96
CA ALA A 153 -7.25 -15.20 -11.77
C ALA A 153 -5.81 -14.71 -11.63
N TYR A 154 -5.54 -13.48 -12.07
CA TYR A 154 -4.32 -12.78 -11.69
C TYR A 154 -4.34 -12.47 -10.19
N PHE A 155 -3.15 -12.50 -9.58
CA PHE A 155 -2.98 -12.09 -8.19
C PHE A 155 -2.13 -10.82 -8.09
N MET A 156 -2.75 -9.74 -7.64
CA MET A 156 -2.10 -8.46 -7.38
C MET A 156 -2.04 -8.21 -5.88
N VAL A 157 -0.93 -7.68 -5.38
CA VAL A 157 -0.82 -7.21 -4.01
C VAL A 157 -0.44 -5.74 -3.97
N ASP A 158 -1.27 -4.93 -3.32
CA ASP A 158 -0.93 -3.56 -2.92
C ASP A 158 -0.33 -3.58 -1.51
N MET A 159 1.00 -3.55 -1.44
CA MET A 159 1.72 -3.57 -0.15
C MET A 159 2.02 -2.18 0.41
N ALA A 160 1.32 -1.14 -0.05
CA ALA A 160 1.65 0.26 0.26
C ALA A 160 1.86 0.53 1.75
N HIS A 161 1.02 -0.03 2.62
CA HIS A 161 1.13 0.19 4.06
C HIS A 161 2.31 -0.53 4.70
N ILE A 162 2.67 -1.71 4.21
CA ILE A 162 3.67 -2.59 4.80
C ILE A 162 5.00 -2.62 4.05
N ALA A 163 5.15 -1.85 2.96
CA ALA A 163 6.32 -1.92 2.09
C ALA A 163 7.66 -1.73 2.81
N GLY A 164 7.73 -0.86 3.81
CA GLY A 164 8.94 -0.70 4.63
C GLY A 164 9.25 -1.92 5.49
N LEU A 165 8.23 -2.57 6.04
CA LEU A 165 8.37 -3.80 6.82
C LEU A 165 8.80 -4.97 5.93
N VAL A 166 8.24 -5.07 4.72
CA VAL A 166 8.66 -6.06 3.71
C VAL A 166 10.11 -5.82 3.30
N ALA A 167 10.49 -4.58 3.02
CA ALA A 167 11.87 -4.20 2.67
C ALA A 167 12.89 -4.55 3.78
N ALA A 168 12.47 -4.45 5.04
CA ALA A 168 13.29 -4.77 6.20
C ALA A 168 13.28 -6.28 6.55
N GLY A 169 12.49 -7.11 5.88
CA GLY A 169 12.33 -8.52 6.17
C GLY A 169 11.50 -8.82 7.45
N LEU A 170 10.71 -7.84 7.90
CA LEU A 170 9.90 -7.92 9.13
C LEU A 170 8.42 -8.23 8.86
N HIS A 171 8.04 -8.37 7.61
CA HIS A 171 6.73 -8.85 7.15
C HIS A 171 6.96 -9.75 5.93
N PRO A 172 6.19 -10.84 5.76
CA PRO A 172 6.27 -11.67 4.56
C PRO A 172 6.18 -10.85 3.27
N SER A 173 7.04 -11.17 2.30
CA SER A 173 7.03 -10.51 1.00
C SER A 173 5.96 -11.10 0.09
N PRO A 174 5.13 -10.27 -0.58
CA PRO A 174 4.20 -10.75 -1.60
C PRO A 174 4.88 -11.09 -2.93
N VAL A 175 6.10 -10.58 -3.17
CA VAL A 175 6.77 -10.68 -4.48
C VAL A 175 6.96 -12.13 -4.96
N PRO A 176 7.27 -13.11 -4.12
CA PRO A 176 7.38 -14.50 -4.55
C PRO A 176 6.07 -15.13 -5.04
N TYR A 177 4.93 -14.59 -4.64
CA TYR A 177 3.62 -15.21 -4.83
C TYR A 177 2.74 -14.46 -5.85
N ALA A 178 2.82 -13.13 -5.89
CA ALA A 178 1.97 -12.31 -6.75
C ALA A 178 2.48 -12.21 -8.19
N ASP A 179 1.57 -12.07 -9.14
CA ASP A 179 1.89 -11.73 -10.54
C ASP A 179 2.41 -10.29 -10.63
N VAL A 180 1.83 -9.40 -9.82
CA VAL A 180 2.22 -8.00 -9.72
C VAL A 180 2.06 -7.48 -8.29
N VAL A 181 3.02 -6.67 -7.87
CA VAL A 181 2.99 -5.97 -6.59
C VAL A 181 3.06 -4.48 -6.84
N THR A 182 2.14 -3.74 -6.23
CA THR A 182 2.17 -2.27 -6.23
C THR A 182 2.47 -1.75 -4.84
N THR A 183 2.98 -0.54 -4.76
CA THR A 183 3.16 0.16 -3.49
C THR A 183 3.21 1.66 -3.67
N THR A 184 2.99 2.38 -2.57
CA THR A 184 3.44 3.76 -2.41
C THR A 184 4.87 3.79 -1.90
N THR A 185 5.56 4.90 -2.09
CA THR A 185 6.94 5.08 -1.59
C THR A 185 7.04 5.92 -0.31
N HIS A 186 5.93 6.52 0.14
CA HIS A 186 5.91 7.54 1.21
C HIS A 186 5.27 7.12 2.54
N LYS A 187 4.97 5.83 2.74
CA LYS A 187 4.42 5.29 4.00
C LYS A 187 5.55 4.64 4.81
N THR A 188 5.42 3.39 5.22
CA THR A 188 6.48 2.67 5.95
C THR A 188 7.82 2.66 5.21
N LEU A 189 7.82 2.74 3.89
CA LEU A 189 9.04 2.82 3.08
C LEU A 189 9.82 4.15 3.25
N ARG A 190 9.19 5.17 3.82
CA ARG A 190 9.83 6.45 4.20
C ARG A 190 10.49 7.21 3.04
N GLY A 191 9.95 7.07 1.83
CA GLY A 191 10.42 7.77 0.63
C GLY A 191 9.57 8.98 0.24
N PRO A 192 9.79 9.56 -0.95
CA PRO A 192 8.97 10.62 -1.51
C PRO A 192 7.57 10.12 -1.84
N ARG A 193 6.59 11.03 -1.95
CA ARG A 193 5.27 10.67 -2.48
C ARG A 193 5.39 10.19 -3.91
N GLY A 194 4.89 8.98 -4.16
CA GLY A 194 4.93 8.31 -5.45
C GLY A 194 4.42 6.89 -5.35
N GLY A 195 4.42 6.19 -6.48
CA GLY A 195 4.08 4.78 -6.60
C GLY A 195 5.22 3.96 -7.19
N LEU A 196 5.07 2.64 -7.14
CA LEU A 196 6.00 1.66 -7.67
C LEU A 196 5.21 0.43 -8.11
N ILE A 197 5.59 -0.17 -9.23
CA ILE A 197 5.08 -1.46 -9.69
C ILE A 197 6.26 -2.44 -9.77
N LEU A 198 6.07 -3.63 -9.25
CA LEU A 198 7.05 -4.71 -9.23
C LEU A 198 6.43 -5.98 -9.80
N CYS A 199 7.18 -6.76 -10.55
CA CYS A 199 6.77 -8.11 -10.96
C CYS A 199 8.00 -9.00 -11.21
N ARG A 200 7.75 -10.30 -11.36
CA ARG A 200 8.79 -11.29 -11.68
C ARG A 200 8.87 -11.58 -13.17
N ASP A 201 7.81 -11.32 -13.90
CA ASP A 201 7.75 -11.58 -15.33
C ASP A 201 8.05 -10.32 -16.15
N ALA A 202 9.03 -10.41 -17.05
CA ALA A 202 9.42 -9.30 -17.91
C ALA A 202 8.35 -8.90 -18.93
N GLU A 203 7.49 -9.83 -19.37
CA GLU A 203 6.39 -9.52 -20.28
C GLU A 203 5.30 -8.72 -19.60
N PHE A 204 4.95 -9.05 -18.35
CA PHE A 204 4.10 -8.19 -17.53
C PHE A 204 4.73 -6.83 -17.32
N GLY A 205 6.03 -6.78 -17.05
CA GLY A 205 6.76 -5.52 -16.93
C GLY A 205 6.60 -4.62 -18.14
N LYS A 206 6.68 -5.16 -19.36
CA LYS A 206 6.45 -4.40 -20.61
C LYS A 206 5.01 -3.90 -20.73
N GLN A 207 4.03 -4.69 -20.30
CA GLN A 207 2.62 -4.29 -20.30
C GLN A 207 2.38 -3.15 -19.33
N PHE A 208 2.92 -3.24 -18.10
CA PHE A 208 2.80 -2.18 -17.10
C PHE A 208 3.50 -0.88 -17.53
N ASN A 209 4.64 -0.98 -18.23
CA ASN A 209 5.27 0.19 -18.82
C ASN A 209 4.37 0.89 -19.83
N LYS A 210 3.75 0.14 -20.75
CA LYS A 210 2.80 0.71 -21.71
C LYS A 210 1.57 1.30 -21.03
N ALA A 211 1.08 0.69 -19.97
CA ALA A 211 -0.06 1.18 -19.20
C ALA A 211 0.28 2.49 -18.46
N ILE A 212 1.49 2.64 -17.95
CA ILE A 212 1.96 3.90 -17.37
C ILE A 212 2.20 4.93 -18.48
N PHE A 213 3.13 4.70 -19.38
CA PHE A 213 3.42 5.60 -20.50
C PHE A 213 3.37 4.82 -21.82
N PRO A 214 2.53 5.26 -22.78
CA PRO A 214 1.71 6.48 -22.80
C PRO A 214 0.27 6.30 -22.26
N GLY A 215 -0.01 5.19 -21.54
CA GLY A 215 -1.39 4.80 -21.19
C GLY A 215 -2.12 5.80 -20.30
N ILE A 216 -1.59 6.11 -19.11
CA ILE A 216 -2.27 6.98 -18.11
C ILE A 216 -1.42 8.17 -17.65
N GLN A 217 -0.12 8.20 -17.98
CA GLN A 217 0.79 9.27 -17.64
C GLN A 217 1.53 9.76 -18.90
N GLY A 218 2.03 11.01 -18.84
CA GLY A 218 3.00 11.59 -19.77
C GLY A 218 4.41 11.56 -19.18
N GLY A 219 5.08 12.72 -19.15
CA GLY A 219 6.44 12.85 -18.63
C GLY A 219 6.57 12.42 -17.16
N PRO A 220 7.56 11.60 -16.82
CA PRO A 220 7.79 11.20 -15.44
C PRO A 220 8.32 12.35 -14.60
N LEU A 221 8.05 12.31 -13.29
CA LEU A 221 8.55 13.28 -12.31
C LEU A 221 9.99 12.94 -11.92
N MET A 222 10.98 13.36 -12.71
CA MET A 222 12.37 12.91 -12.55
C MET A 222 12.98 13.30 -11.21
N HIS A 223 12.60 14.42 -10.61
CA HIS A 223 13.00 14.83 -9.27
C HIS A 223 12.44 13.87 -8.20
N VAL A 224 11.22 13.34 -8.37
CA VAL A 224 10.65 12.31 -7.50
C VAL A 224 11.33 10.96 -7.72
N VAL A 225 11.63 10.60 -8.98
CA VAL A 225 12.38 9.37 -9.30
C VAL A 225 13.78 9.41 -8.65
N ALA A 226 14.47 10.55 -8.69
CA ALA A 226 15.74 10.74 -7.99
C ALA A 226 15.59 10.55 -6.46
N ALA A 227 14.54 11.10 -5.88
CA ALA A 227 14.25 10.92 -4.45
C ALA A 227 13.90 9.45 -4.11
N LYS A 228 13.21 8.73 -4.99
CA LYS A 228 13.01 7.27 -4.86
C LYS A 228 14.33 6.52 -4.87
N ALA A 229 15.25 6.86 -5.79
CA ALA A 229 16.57 6.24 -5.85
C ALA A 229 17.36 6.42 -4.54
N VAL A 230 17.29 7.59 -3.91
CA VAL A 230 17.92 7.85 -2.60
C VAL A 230 17.21 7.03 -1.51
N ALA A 231 15.89 7.10 -1.42
CA ALA A 231 15.12 6.39 -0.40
C ALA A 231 15.32 4.86 -0.46
N PHE A 232 15.38 4.28 -1.65
CA PHE A 232 15.64 2.84 -1.79
C PHE A 232 17.06 2.46 -1.37
N LYS A 233 18.05 3.35 -1.56
CA LYS A 233 19.41 3.14 -1.03
C LYS A 233 19.40 3.16 0.50
N GLU A 234 18.70 4.11 1.11
CA GLU A 234 18.54 4.16 2.56
C GLU A 234 17.81 2.92 3.08
N ALA A 235 16.76 2.47 2.39
CA ALA A 235 16.00 1.27 2.79
C ALA A 235 16.80 -0.05 2.67
N LEU A 236 17.89 -0.06 1.92
CA LEU A 236 18.81 -1.21 1.83
C LEU A 236 19.82 -1.26 2.99
N SER A 237 19.87 -0.27 3.87
CA SER A 237 20.81 -0.22 4.99
C SER A 237 20.34 -0.97 6.22
N ASP A 238 21.25 -1.34 7.09
CA ASP A 238 20.93 -2.00 8.36
C ASP A 238 20.24 -1.04 9.33
N GLU A 239 20.55 0.26 9.27
CA GLU A 239 19.87 1.30 10.05
C GLU A 239 18.37 1.36 9.74
N PHE A 240 17.99 1.08 8.49
CA PHE A 240 16.58 1.04 8.11
C PHE A 240 15.86 -0.17 8.74
N LYS A 241 16.53 -1.31 8.86
CA LYS A 241 15.98 -2.49 9.55
C LYS A 241 15.76 -2.20 11.03
N VAL A 242 16.75 -1.59 11.69
CA VAL A 242 16.63 -1.16 13.11
C VAL A 242 15.46 -0.21 13.28
N TYR A 243 15.32 0.77 12.36
CA TYR A 243 14.19 1.70 12.34
C TYR A 243 12.84 0.97 12.23
N GLN A 244 12.70 0.03 11.32
CA GLN A 244 11.45 -0.70 11.12
C GLN A 244 11.14 -1.62 12.31
N GLN A 245 12.15 -2.20 12.94
CA GLN A 245 11.95 -2.98 14.17
C GLN A 245 11.40 -2.10 15.29
N GLN A 246 11.97 -0.91 15.47
CA GLN A 246 11.46 0.06 16.47
C GLN A 246 10.00 0.47 16.20
N VAL A 247 9.61 0.57 14.91
CA VAL A 247 8.21 0.83 14.53
C VAL A 247 7.28 -0.28 15.03
N LEU A 248 7.68 -1.54 14.88
CA LEU A 248 6.89 -2.69 15.38
C LEU A 248 6.83 -2.73 16.90
N ASP A 249 7.96 -2.51 17.56
CA ASP A 249 8.06 -2.53 19.02
C ASP A 249 7.18 -1.44 19.64
N ASN A 250 7.19 -0.24 19.05
CA ASN A 250 6.32 0.87 19.45
C ASN A 250 4.84 0.55 19.22
N ALA A 251 4.50 -0.07 18.10
CA ALA A 251 3.11 -0.45 17.80
C ALA A 251 2.59 -1.46 18.82
N LYS A 252 3.39 -2.47 19.13
CA LYS A 252 3.05 -3.47 20.14
C LYS A 252 2.89 -2.85 21.52
N ALA A 253 3.86 -2.03 21.96
CA ALA A 253 3.80 -1.37 23.26
C ALA A 253 2.57 -0.47 23.39
N LEU A 254 2.23 0.29 22.34
CA LEU A 254 1.03 1.13 22.32
C LEU A 254 -0.25 0.30 22.39
N ALA A 255 -0.34 -0.79 21.62
CA ALA A 255 -1.50 -1.68 21.64
C ALA A 255 -1.69 -2.32 23.03
N ASP A 256 -0.62 -2.84 23.63
CA ASP A 256 -0.63 -3.47 24.95
C ASP A 256 -1.08 -2.48 26.04
N GLU A 257 -0.59 -1.23 25.98
CA GLU A 257 -0.96 -0.20 26.96
C GLU A 257 -2.42 0.26 26.80
N LEU A 258 -2.90 0.38 25.57
CA LEU A 258 -4.32 0.68 25.31
C LEU A 258 -5.24 -0.41 25.85
N VAL A 259 -4.87 -1.68 25.67
CA VAL A 259 -5.64 -2.82 26.23
C VAL A 259 -5.67 -2.75 27.76
N LYS A 260 -4.54 -2.49 28.44
CA LYS A 260 -4.49 -2.30 29.90
C LYS A 260 -5.40 -1.18 30.39
N LYS A 261 -5.57 -0.13 29.56
CA LYS A 261 -6.48 1.00 29.87
C LYS A 261 -7.94 0.73 29.46
N GLY A 262 -8.26 -0.50 29.07
CA GLY A 262 -9.62 -0.94 28.76
C GLY A 262 -10.11 -0.50 27.39
N PHE A 263 -9.23 -0.21 26.44
CA PHE A 263 -9.59 -0.06 25.04
C PHE A 263 -9.60 -1.43 24.33
N ARG A 264 -10.48 -1.59 23.38
CA ARG A 264 -10.52 -2.78 22.53
C ARG A 264 -9.71 -2.53 21.25
N ILE A 265 -8.76 -3.40 20.98
CA ILE A 265 -8.01 -3.41 19.71
C ILE A 265 -8.67 -4.42 18.77
N VAL A 266 -9.04 -3.99 17.57
CA VAL A 266 -9.60 -4.85 16.52
C VAL A 266 -8.65 -6.00 16.23
N SER A 267 -9.15 -7.20 16.04
CA SER A 267 -8.42 -8.46 15.88
C SER A 267 -7.49 -8.83 17.05
N GLY A 268 -7.67 -8.19 18.23
CA GLY A 268 -6.93 -8.49 19.44
C GLY A 268 -5.48 -8.02 19.48
N GLY A 269 -5.05 -7.09 18.58
CA GLY A 269 -3.69 -6.55 18.59
C GLY A 269 -3.15 -6.17 17.22
N THR A 270 -1.82 -6.08 17.09
CA THR A 270 -1.16 -5.74 15.83
C THR A 270 0.11 -6.56 15.60
N ASP A 271 0.34 -6.91 14.33
CA ASP A 271 1.55 -7.55 13.83
C ASP A 271 2.36 -6.59 12.92
N ASN A 272 1.91 -5.33 12.78
CA ASN A 272 2.55 -4.34 11.91
C ASN A 272 2.60 -2.94 12.56
N HIS A 273 2.73 -1.88 11.77
CA HIS A 273 2.93 -0.50 12.20
C HIS A 273 1.65 0.23 12.62
N LEU A 274 0.49 -0.36 12.48
CA LEU A 274 -0.81 0.27 12.77
C LEU A 274 -1.73 -0.63 13.59
N MET A 275 -2.72 -0.01 14.20
CA MET A 275 -3.81 -0.70 14.88
C MET A 275 -5.12 0.05 14.68
N LEU A 276 -6.23 -0.69 14.75
CA LEU A 276 -7.56 -0.12 14.86
C LEU A 276 -8.04 -0.22 16.31
N VAL A 277 -8.48 0.90 16.86
CA VAL A 277 -9.05 0.98 18.21
C VAL A 277 -10.55 1.11 18.10
N ASP A 278 -11.27 0.15 18.65
CA ASP A 278 -12.74 0.20 18.80
C ASP A 278 -13.10 1.05 20.01
N LEU A 279 -13.82 2.13 19.78
CA LEU A 279 -14.17 3.13 20.79
C LEU A 279 -15.55 2.93 21.41
N ARG A 280 -16.32 1.93 20.95
CA ARG A 280 -17.68 1.67 21.45
C ARG A 280 -17.71 1.41 22.95
N SER A 281 -16.69 0.75 23.51
CA SER A 281 -16.54 0.52 24.95
C SER A 281 -16.32 1.80 25.77
N LYS A 282 -15.97 2.91 25.11
CA LYS A 282 -15.74 4.23 25.74
C LYS A 282 -16.90 5.20 25.48
N ASN A 283 -17.96 4.75 24.77
CA ASN A 283 -19.12 5.55 24.43
C ASN A 283 -18.79 6.86 23.67
N ILE A 284 -17.74 6.83 22.83
CA ILE A 284 -17.36 7.93 21.94
C ILE A 284 -17.23 7.42 20.51
N THR A 285 -17.47 8.30 19.55
CA THR A 285 -17.30 8.01 18.13
C THR A 285 -15.86 8.25 17.66
N GLY A 286 -15.50 7.67 16.51
CA GLY A 286 -14.19 7.95 15.89
C GLY A 286 -14.02 9.43 15.56
N LYS A 287 -15.10 10.12 15.16
CA LYS A 287 -15.09 11.55 14.89
C LYS A 287 -14.76 12.38 16.13
N GLU A 288 -15.43 12.10 17.25
CA GLU A 288 -15.16 12.79 18.52
C GLU A 288 -13.73 12.51 18.99
N ALA A 289 -13.29 11.27 18.98
CA ALA A 289 -11.93 10.91 19.37
C ALA A 289 -10.86 11.60 18.50
N GLN A 290 -11.09 11.70 17.19
CA GLN A 290 -10.20 12.42 16.28
C GLN A 290 -10.06 13.88 16.70
N PHE A 291 -11.16 14.59 17.01
CA PHE A 291 -11.11 15.97 17.46
C PHE A 291 -10.40 16.14 18.81
N LEU A 292 -10.71 15.29 19.78
CA LEU A 292 -10.06 15.35 21.10
C LEU A 292 -8.55 15.12 21.03
N LEU A 293 -8.11 14.20 20.17
CA LEU A 293 -6.68 13.95 19.94
C LEU A 293 -6.00 15.12 19.23
N ASP A 294 -6.70 15.75 18.29
CA ASP A 294 -6.17 16.92 17.55
C ASP A 294 -5.95 18.13 18.48
N GLU A 295 -6.85 18.35 19.46
CA GLU A 295 -6.73 19.40 20.49
C GLU A 295 -5.45 19.28 21.32
N ILE A 296 -4.96 18.05 21.55
CA ILE A 296 -3.73 17.79 22.30
C ILE A 296 -2.52 17.52 21.39
N GLY A 297 -2.63 17.82 20.08
CA GLY A 297 -1.54 17.69 19.11
C GLY A 297 -1.25 16.26 18.63
N ILE A 298 -2.17 15.31 18.83
CA ILE A 298 -2.04 13.93 18.33
C ILE A 298 -2.88 13.77 17.09
N THR A 299 -2.24 13.64 15.92
CA THR A 299 -2.93 13.40 14.66
C THR A 299 -3.35 11.93 14.54
N ALA A 300 -4.64 11.70 14.49
CA ALA A 300 -5.26 10.41 14.21
C ALA A 300 -6.36 10.56 13.16
N ASN A 301 -6.76 9.48 12.52
CA ASN A 301 -7.95 9.50 11.67
C ASN A 301 -9.06 8.61 12.24
N ARG A 302 -10.30 9.10 12.17
CA ARG A 302 -11.45 8.23 12.33
C ARG A 302 -11.40 7.15 11.27
N ASN A 303 -11.76 5.93 11.64
CA ASN A 303 -11.73 4.77 10.77
C ASN A 303 -12.89 3.84 11.08
N THR A 304 -13.50 3.30 10.03
CA THR A 304 -14.45 2.20 10.21
C THR A 304 -13.75 1.01 10.85
N ILE A 305 -14.49 0.25 11.63
CA ILE A 305 -14.06 -1.05 12.14
C ILE A 305 -14.85 -2.14 11.39
N PRO A 306 -14.43 -3.40 11.41
CA PRO A 306 -15.23 -4.48 10.86
C PRO A 306 -16.64 -4.48 11.41
N PHE A 307 -17.63 -4.73 10.52
CA PHE A 307 -19.06 -4.70 10.88
C PHE A 307 -19.53 -3.35 11.43
N GLU A 308 -19.01 -2.26 10.90
CA GLU A 308 -19.26 -0.87 11.31
C GLU A 308 -20.76 -0.51 11.31
N PRO A 309 -21.35 -0.14 12.45
CA PRO A 309 -22.76 0.24 12.50
C PRO A 309 -23.02 1.70 12.14
N LEU A 310 -21.98 2.55 12.13
CA LEU A 310 -22.10 3.98 11.89
C LEU A 310 -21.69 4.36 10.47
N SER A 311 -22.04 5.57 10.05
CA SER A 311 -21.62 6.09 8.75
C SER A 311 -20.09 6.28 8.67
N PRO A 312 -19.48 6.21 7.48
CA PRO A 312 -18.04 6.44 7.30
C PRO A 312 -17.56 7.85 7.74
N PHE A 313 -18.47 8.79 7.91
CA PHE A 313 -18.17 10.16 8.38
C PHE A 313 -18.12 10.29 9.91
N VAL A 314 -18.64 9.31 10.63
CA VAL A 314 -18.69 9.27 12.10
C VAL A 314 -17.75 8.20 12.63
N THR A 315 -17.94 6.96 12.24
CA THR A 315 -17.20 5.72 12.59
C THR A 315 -17.21 5.36 14.07
N SER A 316 -16.98 4.09 14.35
CA SER A 316 -16.85 3.57 15.72
C SER A 316 -15.40 3.44 16.17
N GLY A 317 -14.44 3.71 15.32
CA GLY A 317 -13.03 3.53 15.62
C GLY A 317 -12.12 4.64 15.12
N ILE A 318 -10.87 4.52 15.53
CA ILE A 318 -9.74 5.30 15.03
C ILE A 318 -8.61 4.37 14.59
N ARG A 319 -7.81 4.84 13.63
CA ARG A 319 -6.57 4.17 13.25
C ARG A 319 -5.39 4.94 13.84
N LEU A 320 -4.55 4.21 14.57
CA LEU A 320 -3.28 4.71 15.11
C LEU A 320 -2.12 4.01 14.40
N GLY A 321 -0.99 4.69 14.32
CA GLY A 321 0.23 4.14 13.71
C GLY A 321 1.49 4.72 14.34
N THR A 322 2.60 4.01 14.20
CA THR A 322 3.87 4.31 14.88
C THR A 322 5.02 4.58 13.92
N LEU A 323 4.73 5.14 12.76
CA LEU A 323 5.71 5.38 11.68
C LEU A 323 6.79 6.43 12.00
N SER A 324 6.70 7.11 13.14
CA SER A 324 7.68 8.11 13.54
C SER A 324 8.37 7.72 14.84
N PRO A 325 9.52 7.04 14.80
CA PRO A 325 10.28 6.66 15.98
C PRO A 325 11.32 7.68 16.39
N MET A 326 11.47 8.78 15.65
CA MET A 326 12.45 9.80 16.04
C MET A 326 11.85 10.73 17.06
N PRO A 327 12.57 11.05 18.15
CA PRO A 327 12.31 12.22 18.94
C PRO A 327 12.71 13.44 18.10
N SER A 328 11.98 13.69 17.03
CA SER A 328 12.07 14.95 16.32
C SER A 328 11.09 15.90 17.02
N PRO A 329 11.53 17.03 17.55
CA PRO A 329 10.64 18.05 18.11
C PRO A 329 9.64 18.58 17.08
N PHE A 330 9.74 18.15 15.80
CA PHE A 330 8.84 18.54 14.70
C PHE A 330 7.65 17.61 14.48
N ILE A 331 7.51 16.50 15.20
CA ILE A 331 6.42 15.53 14.97
C ILE A 331 5.32 15.63 16.03
N MET A 332 5.56 16.34 17.11
CA MET A 332 4.52 16.71 18.08
C MET A 332 3.78 18.01 17.73
N TYR A 333 4.13 18.68 16.64
CA TYR A 333 3.48 19.94 16.27
C TYR A 333 3.05 19.93 14.80
N ARG A 334 1.73 19.65 14.60
CA ARG A 334 0.88 19.80 13.39
C ARG A 334 1.05 18.80 12.28
#